data_9713943ab434509d68ad31f7a5103d1a
#
_entry.id   9713943ab434509d68ad31f7a5103d1a
#
_cell.length_a   1.000
_cell.length_b   1.000
_cell.length_c   1.000
_cell.angle_alpha   90.00
_cell.angle_beta   90.00
_cell.angle_gamma   90.00
#
_symmetry.space_group_name_H-M   'P 1'
#
loop_
_entity.id
_entity.type
_entity.pdbx_description
1 polymer ?
#
loop_
_entity_poly.entity_id
_entity_poly.type
_entity_poly.pdbx_seq_one_letter_code
_entity_poly.pdbx_strand_id
1 'polypeptide(L)'
;MAIKLYPLGIQTFERIREEDKLYIDKTEYIYRMAHTNGKYFFLSRPRRFGKSLLVSTFKNYFEGKRNLFKGLAIENLEKEWTEYPVLHFDLSGGKHMEKDQLERYLGFILEMEEKKWGITQPQVDANNRLTELIYTAYEKTGKQVVVLIDEYDAPMLDVAHEQEQLDALRNIMRNFFSPLKFCEAKLRFVFLTGITKFSQVSIFSELNNITLISMDKDYAGICGITQEELLTQMQEDIDMLAQSQDMTREAVIAKLKEHYDGYHFAKVSPDVFNPYSLLNCFAEKEFGSYWFSSGTPTYLIHMLNKFEVLPNEIAPTEALESAFDAPTEKMKTITPLLYQSGYVTIKDYNKDTQLYTLDIPNKEIRVGLFDNLLPNYVDGKSAQQGGVTIAKMASLIRKQDMDGALQLLQDYFETIPYCHVTNHEGHYQQMLYIIFTLLTGFVLDVEVHTPRGRVDMVLLTQTDLYLIELKLNKSAQAAMRQMNLKNYHKRFVLCGKPITKVGINFDSTTGSIHDWIIEKA
;
A
#
# COMPACT_ATOMS: atom_id res chain seq x y z
N MET A 1 15.99 -2.84 -28.95
CA MET A 1 16.43 -1.50 -28.42
C MET A 1 17.34 -1.72 -27.22
N ALA A 2 18.23 -0.76 -26.89
CA ALA A 2 18.98 -0.89 -25.63
C ALA A 2 18.01 -0.77 -24.45
N ILE A 3 18.09 -1.72 -23.52
CA ILE A 3 17.22 -1.73 -22.33
C ILE A 3 17.52 -0.50 -21.48
N LYS A 4 16.49 0.26 -21.15
CA LYS A 4 16.62 1.42 -20.29
C LYS A 4 16.81 0.99 -18.84
N LEU A 5 17.71 1.65 -18.12
CA LEU A 5 17.90 1.42 -16.70
C LEU A 5 16.65 1.88 -15.90
N TYR A 6 16.31 1.13 -14.85
CA TYR A 6 15.18 1.48 -13.99
C TYR A 6 15.54 2.66 -13.06
N PRO A 7 14.60 3.58 -12.83
CA PRO A 7 14.82 4.74 -11.94
C PRO A 7 14.64 4.38 -10.46
N LEU A 8 15.27 3.30 -10.01
CA LEU A 8 15.17 2.87 -8.61
C LEU A 8 15.74 3.94 -7.68
N GLY A 9 14.92 4.42 -6.74
CA GLY A 9 15.29 5.49 -5.81
C GLY A 9 15.36 6.90 -6.43
N ILE A 10 14.99 7.08 -7.70
CA ILE A 10 14.97 8.37 -8.38
C ILE A 10 13.52 8.85 -8.51
N GLN A 11 13.23 10.00 -7.93
CA GLN A 11 11.92 10.65 -8.01
C GLN A 11 11.94 11.98 -8.77
N THR A 12 13.07 12.35 -9.36
CA THR A 12 13.26 13.58 -10.14
C THR A 12 13.07 13.28 -11.61
N PHE A 13 11.99 13.81 -12.20
CA PHE A 13 11.64 13.61 -13.63
C PHE A 13 12.76 14.06 -14.57
N GLU A 14 13.33 15.25 -14.35
CA GLU A 14 14.44 15.79 -15.13
C GLU A 14 15.60 14.80 -15.22
N ARG A 15 16.05 14.27 -14.09
CA ARG A 15 17.14 13.29 -14.03
C ARG A 15 16.81 11.99 -14.78
N ILE A 16 15.57 11.49 -14.66
CA ILE A 16 15.12 10.29 -15.38
C ILE A 16 15.23 10.50 -16.88
N ARG A 17 14.82 11.68 -17.36
CA ARG A 17 14.83 12.00 -18.79
C ARG A 17 16.24 12.29 -19.34
N GLU A 18 17.07 12.99 -18.58
CA GLU A 18 18.45 13.32 -18.97
C GLU A 18 19.36 12.08 -18.98
N GLU A 19 19.18 11.15 -18.02
CA GLU A 19 19.91 9.88 -17.93
C GLU A 19 19.29 8.77 -18.81
N ASP A 20 18.30 9.08 -19.63
CA ASP A 20 17.55 8.14 -20.50
C ASP A 20 17.09 6.86 -19.80
N LYS A 21 16.60 7.00 -18.55
CA LYS A 21 16.02 5.89 -17.79
C LYS A 21 14.59 5.58 -18.22
N LEU A 22 14.08 4.43 -17.80
CA LEU A 22 12.70 4.04 -18.03
C LEU A 22 11.75 5.04 -17.34
N TYR A 23 10.83 5.59 -18.10
CA TYR A 23 9.73 6.41 -17.61
C TYR A 23 8.42 5.87 -18.16
N ILE A 24 7.53 5.40 -17.28
CA ILE A 24 6.17 5.02 -17.67
C ILE A 24 5.36 6.30 -17.84
N ASP A 25 4.91 6.54 -19.07
CA ASP A 25 4.33 7.83 -19.45
C ASP A 25 2.97 8.08 -18.81
N LYS A 26 2.93 9.06 -17.92
CA LYS A 26 1.71 9.57 -17.25
C LYS A 26 1.37 11.01 -17.69
N THR A 27 2.03 11.53 -18.72
CA THR A 27 1.94 12.94 -19.07
C THR A 27 0.59 13.35 -19.67
N GLU A 28 -0.23 12.42 -20.12
CA GLU A 28 -1.62 12.72 -20.50
C GLU A 28 -2.44 13.20 -19.30
N TYR A 29 -2.23 12.63 -18.11
CA TYR A 29 -2.87 13.11 -16.87
C TYR A 29 -2.40 14.52 -16.51
N ILE A 30 -1.10 14.82 -16.69
CA ILE A 30 -0.54 16.16 -16.48
C ILE A 30 -1.27 17.18 -17.36
N TYR A 31 -1.37 16.90 -18.67
CA TYR A 31 -2.07 17.77 -19.62
C TYR A 31 -3.54 17.96 -19.22
N ARG A 32 -4.24 16.86 -18.94
CA ARG A 32 -5.66 16.89 -18.56
C ARG A 32 -5.90 17.74 -17.31
N MET A 33 -5.09 17.58 -16.26
CA MET A 33 -5.22 18.37 -15.04
C MET A 33 -4.87 19.85 -15.25
N ALA A 34 -3.85 20.15 -16.04
CA ALA A 34 -3.46 21.52 -16.33
C ALA A 34 -4.50 22.29 -17.16
N HIS A 35 -5.38 21.58 -17.90
CA HIS A 35 -6.38 22.17 -18.81
C HIS A 35 -7.82 22.04 -18.32
N THR A 36 -8.04 21.70 -17.05
CA THR A 36 -9.38 21.73 -16.45
C THR A 36 -9.67 23.10 -15.83
N ASN A 37 -10.94 23.32 -15.46
CA ASN A 37 -11.34 24.52 -14.72
C ASN A 37 -10.95 24.46 -13.23
N GLY A 38 -10.50 23.31 -12.72
CA GLY A 38 -10.03 23.13 -11.35
C GLY A 38 -8.66 23.77 -11.16
N LYS A 39 -8.42 24.34 -9.97
CA LYS A 39 -7.12 24.88 -9.59
C LYS A 39 -6.45 24.07 -8.49
N TYR A 40 -7.23 23.51 -7.57
CA TYR A 40 -6.74 22.83 -6.38
C TYR A 40 -7.03 21.34 -6.49
N PHE A 41 -5.98 20.53 -6.43
CA PHE A 41 -6.08 19.09 -6.54
C PHE A 41 -5.40 18.40 -5.35
N PHE A 42 -6.03 17.35 -4.88
CA PHE A 42 -5.49 16.51 -3.82
C PHE A 42 -5.45 15.04 -4.27
N LEU A 43 -4.29 14.41 -4.11
CA LEU A 43 -4.06 13.00 -4.39
C LEU A 43 -3.45 12.30 -3.18
N SER A 44 -4.14 11.32 -2.61
CA SER A 44 -3.51 10.33 -1.73
C SER A 44 -3.26 9.03 -2.47
N ARG A 45 -2.09 8.43 -2.23
CA ARG A 45 -1.71 7.09 -2.70
C ARG A 45 -0.77 6.44 -1.67
N PRO A 46 -0.76 5.12 -1.57
CA PRO A 46 0.20 4.44 -0.71
C PRO A 46 1.64 4.83 -0.99
N ARG A 47 2.55 4.49 -0.10
CA ARG A 47 3.99 4.69 -0.32
C ARG A 47 4.45 3.94 -1.57
N ARG A 48 5.48 4.47 -2.25
CA ARG A 48 6.14 3.84 -3.41
C ARG A 48 5.29 3.78 -4.70
N PHE A 49 4.23 4.57 -4.80
CA PHE A 49 3.38 4.65 -6.01
C PHE A 49 3.80 5.71 -7.02
N GLY A 50 4.88 6.47 -6.78
CA GLY A 50 5.39 7.47 -7.73
C GLY A 50 4.80 8.87 -7.56
N LYS A 51 4.23 9.21 -6.38
CA LYS A 51 3.69 10.56 -6.08
C LYS A 51 4.71 11.67 -6.30
N SER A 52 5.89 11.55 -5.71
CA SER A 52 6.96 12.56 -5.81
C SER A 52 7.47 12.71 -7.25
N LEU A 53 7.51 11.61 -8.02
CA LEU A 53 7.81 11.67 -9.46
C LEU A 53 6.73 12.45 -10.21
N LEU A 54 5.45 12.25 -9.88
CA LEU A 54 4.34 13.01 -10.47
C LEU A 54 4.46 14.51 -10.14
N VAL A 55 4.77 14.86 -8.88
CA VAL A 55 5.03 16.26 -8.47
C VAL A 55 6.20 16.86 -9.27
N SER A 56 7.30 16.11 -9.40
CA SER A 56 8.45 16.52 -10.21
C SER A 56 8.11 16.69 -11.68
N THR A 57 7.22 15.85 -12.23
CA THR A 57 6.74 15.98 -13.62
C THR A 57 5.91 17.25 -13.80
N PHE A 58 4.96 17.55 -12.88
CA PHE A 58 4.22 18.81 -12.89
C PHE A 58 5.15 20.03 -12.82
N LYS A 59 6.15 19.99 -11.93
CA LYS A 59 7.13 21.05 -11.80
C LYS A 59 7.81 21.36 -13.14
N ASN A 60 8.38 20.35 -13.78
CA ASN A 60 9.08 20.53 -15.05
C ASN A 60 8.14 20.97 -16.20
N TYR A 61 6.88 20.49 -16.19
CA TYR A 61 5.86 20.93 -17.15
C TYR A 61 5.54 22.42 -16.99
N PHE A 62 5.24 22.88 -15.77
CA PHE A 62 4.91 24.29 -15.53
C PHE A 62 6.13 25.23 -15.61
N GLU A 63 7.34 24.72 -15.43
CA GLU A 63 8.58 25.43 -15.73
C GLU A 63 8.88 25.55 -17.25
N GLY A 64 7.99 25.04 -18.12
CA GLY A 64 8.12 25.12 -19.57
C GLY A 64 9.27 24.30 -20.18
N LYS A 65 9.79 23.29 -19.48
CA LYS A 65 10.96 22.48 -19.90
C LYS A 65 10.58 21.46 -20.99
N ARG A 66 10.07 21.93 -22.11
CA ARG A 66 9.56 21.12 -23.23
C ARG A 66 10.50 19.97 -23.64
N ASN A 67 11.80 20.20 -23.63
CA ASN A 67 12.78 19.21 -24.09
C ASN A 67 12.73 17.89 -23.31
N LEU A 68 12.35 17.94 -22.03
CA LEU A 68 12.24 16.75 -21.17
C LEU A 68 11.03 15.88 -21.55
N PHE A 69 10.04 16.44 -22.23
CA PHE A 69 8.80 15.76 -22.61
C PHE A 69 8.83 15.19 -24.04
N LYS A 70 9.95 15.29 -24.73
CA LYS A 70 10.10 14.76 -26.08
C LYS A 70 9.82 13.25 -26.11
N GLY A 71 8.96 12.83 -27.03
CA GLY A 71 8.54 11.44 -27.20
C GLY A 71 7.49 10.96 -26.20
N LEU A 72 6.96 11.83 -25.32
CA LEU A 72 5.87 11.52 -24.41
C LEU A 72 4.52 12.03 -24.96
N ALA A 73 3.42 11.46 -24.48
CA ALA A 73 2.07 11.76 -24.96
C ALA A 73 1.74 13.28 -24.96
N ILE A 74 2.18 13.99 -23.94
CA ILE A 74 1.94 15.43 -23.79
C ILE A 74 2.57 16.27 -24.90
N GLU A 75 3.63 15.80 -25.56
CA GLU A 75 4.29 16.53 -26.66
C GLU A 75 3.31 16.80 -27.82
N ASN A 76 2.39 15.86 -28.06
CA ASN A 76 1.37 15.98 -29.09
C ASN A 76 0.14 16.76 -28.63
N LEU A 77 -0.11 16.85 -27.34
CA LEU A 77 -1.27 17.49 -26.74
C LEU A 77 -1.01 18.97 -26.46
N GLU A 78 0.13 19.31 -25.85
CA GLU A 78 0.48 20.65 -25.45
C GLU A 78 1.07 21.46 -26.61
N LYS A 79 0.52 22.64 -26.83
CA LYS A 79 0.95 23.53 -27.96
C LYS A 79 1.71 24.77 -27.50
N GLU A 80 1.39 25.28 -26.31
CA GLU A 80 1.86 26.59 -25.88
C GLU A 80 3.11 26.52 -24.98
N TRP A 81 3.26 25.47 -24.21
CA TRP A 81 4.39 25.28 -23.26
C TRP A 81 4.69 26.54 -22.43
N THR A 82 3.63 27.11 -21.88
CA THR A 82 3.74 28.34 -21.09
C THR A 82 4.53 28.12 -19.83
N GLU A 83 5.58 28.89 -19.61
CA GLU A 83 6.36 28.92 -18.38
C GLU A 83 5.62 29.65 -17.27
N TYR A 84 5.48 29.05 -16.09
CA TYR A 84 4.90 29.63 -14.90
C TYR A 84 5.91 29.60 -13.73
N PRO A 85 5.84 30.56 -12.80
CA PRO A 85 6.61 30.46 -11.56
C PRO A 85 6.09 29.29 -10.70
N VAL A 86 7.00 28.41 -10.30
CA VAL A 86 6.68 27.21 -9.51
C VAL A 86 7.31 27.30 -8.13
N LEU A 87 6.49 27.19 -7.10
CA LEU A 87 6.90 27.00 -5.71
C LEU A 87 6.69 25.52 -5.35
N HIS A 88 7.74 24.85 -4.91
CA HIS A 88 7.71 23.42 -4.59
C HIS A 88 8.17 23.17 -3.15
N PHE A 89 7.29 22.58 -2.34
CA PHE A 89 7.54 22.24 -0.94
C PHE A 89 7.43 20.74 -0.74
N ASP A 90 8.52 20.11 -0.33
CA ASP A 90 8.57 18.71 0.11
C ASP A 90 8.60 18.70 1.65
N LEU A 91 7.57 18.10 2.25
CA LEU A 91 7.40 18.05 3.70
C LEU A 91 7.93 16.76 4.34
N SER A 92 8.59 15.90 3.57
CA SER A 92 9.21 14.64 4.06
C SER A 92 10.58 14.82 4.73
N GLY A 93 11.15 16.01 4.69
CA GLY A 93 12.57 16.29 4.97
C GLY A 93 13.01 16.22 6.44
N GLY A 94 12.26 15.60 7.33
CA GLY A 94 12.67 15.45 8.73
C GLY A 94 11.65 14.68 9.56
N LYS A 95 12.03 14.32 10.80
CA LYS A 95 11.07 13.85 11.80
C LYS A 95 10.62 15.02 12.65
N HIS A 96 9.32 15.21 12.74
CA HIS A 96 8.70 16.34 13.44
C HIS A 96 7.96 15.84 14.66
N MET A 97 8.69 15.70 15.79
CA MET A 97 8.10 15.22 17.06
C MET A 97 7.51 16.36 17.88
N GLU A 98 7.91 17.61 17.61
CA GLU A 98 7.52 18.78 18.39
C GLU A 98 7.22 19.98 17.48
N LYS A 99 6.39 20.90 18.02
CA LYS A 99 6.00 22.15 17.37
C LYS A 99 7.18 22.94 16.81
N ASP A 100 8.19 23.20 17.64
CA ASP A 100 9.35 24.01 17.27
C ASP A 100 10.20 23.38 16.15
N GLN A 101 10.21 22.06 16.04
CA GLN A 101 10.91 21.35 14.95
C GLN A 101 10.21 21.59 13.63
N LEU A 102 8.89 21.49 13.61
CA LEU A 102 8.10 21.75 12.39
C LEU A 102 8.23 23.24 11.98
N GLU A 103 8.11 24.17 12.92
CA GLU A 103 8.26 25.60 12.61
C GLU A 103 9.63 25.93 12.02
N ARG A 104 10.72 25.38 12.58
CA ARG A 104 12.07 25.54 12.02
C ARG A 104 12.20 24.93 10.63
N TYR A 105 11.60 23.76 10.41
CA TYR A 105 11.63 23.11 9.09
C TYR A 105 10.86 23.91 8.04
N LEU A 106 9.67 24.39 8.37
CA LEU A 106 8.90 25.28 7.49
C LEU A 106 9.70 26.55 7.18
N GLY A 107 10.37 27.12 8.20
CA GLY A 107 11.27 28.25 8.01
C GLY A 107 12.41 27.97 7.02
N PHE A 108 13.01 26.79 7.11
CA PHE A 108 14.10 26.36 6.23
C PHE A 108 13.66 26.18 4.77
N ILE A 109 12.54 25.48 4.51
CA ILE A 109 12.06 25.27 3.15
C ILE A 109 11.59 26.58 2.48
N LEU A 110 10.98 27.48 3.27
CA LEU A 110 10.63 28.82 2.80
C LEU A 110 11.87 29.63 2.43
N GLU A 111 12.91 29.63 3.27
CA GLU A 111 14.16 30.35 3.01
C GLU A 111 14.83 29.90 1.70
N MET A 112 14.75 28.59 1.37
CA MET A 112 15.28 28.09 0.09
C MET A 112 14.53 28.69 -1.11
N GLU A 113 13.20 28.79 -1.03
CA GLU A 113 12.41 29.41 -2.10
C GLU A 113 12.59 30.94 -2.12
N GLU A 114 12.62 31.60 -0.97
CA GLU A 114 12.84 33.05 -0.85
C GLU A 114 14.17 33.50 -1.50
N LYS A 115 15.24 32.74 -1.32
CA LYS A 115 16.54 32.98 -1.97
C LYS A 115 16.41 32.93 -3.50
N LYS A 116 15.65 32.00 -4.07
CA LYS A 116 15.42 31.92 -5.53
C LYS A 116 14.70 33.16 -6.05
N TRP A 117 13.76 33.68 -5.26
CA TRP A 117 12.97 34.86 -5.61
C TRP A 117 13.59 36.18 -5.14
N GLY A 118 14.78 36.16 -4.52
CA GLY A 118 15.52 37.34 -4.09
C GLY A 118 14.82 38.12 -2.98
N ILE A 119 14.14 37.42 -2.06
CA ILE A 119 13.58 38.00 -0.84
C ILE A 119 14.70 38.00 0.20
N THR A 120 15.11 39.19 0.67
CA THR A 120 16.25 39.37 1.59
C THR A 120 15.83 39.68 3.02
N GLN A 121 14.59 40.13 3.22
CA GLN A 121 14.01 40.45 4.52
C GLN A 121 12.64 39.77 4.64
N PRO A 122 12.59 38.46 4.87
CA PRO A 122 11.33 37.74 4.91
C PRO A 122 10.50 38.11 6.15
N GLN A 123 9.19 37.90 6.06
CA GLN A 123 8.28 38.01 7.19
C GLN A 123 8.64 37.00 8.30
N VAL A 124 8.09 37.17 9.50
CA VAL A 124 8.42 36.29 10.63
C VAL A 124 7.64 34.98 10.53
N ASP A 125 6.32 35.07 10.33
CA ASP A 125 5.42 33.93 10.34
C ASP A 125 5.40 33.17 9.02
N ALA A 126 5.38 31.85 9.06
CA ALA A 126 5.45 30.99 7.88
C ALA A 126 4.32 31.25 6.85
N ASN A 127 3.10 31.53 7.30
CA ASN A 127 2.00 31.90 6.41
C ASN A 127 2.22 33.25 5.71
N ASN A 128 2.74 34.26 6.41
CA ASN A 128 3.06 35.56 5.82
C ASN A 128 4.20 35.43 4.82
N ARG A 129 5.21 34.61 5.10
CA ARG A 129 6.31 34.29 4.20
C ARG A 129 5.82 33.62 2.91
N LEU A 130 4.91 32.62 3.02
CA LEU A 130 4.31 31.99 1.85
C LEU A 130 3.47 32.97 1.04
N THR A 131 2.75 33.86 1.70
CA THR A 131 2.01 34.95 1.04
C THR A 131 2.96 35.83 0.23
N GLU A 132 4.03 36.32 0.86
CA GLU A 132 5.05 37.19 0.22
C GLU A 132 5.72 36.48 -0.97
N LEU A 133 6.04 35.18 -0.86
CA LEU A 133 6.57 34.39 -1.95
C LEU A 133 5.63 34.36 -3.17
N ILE A 134 4.33 34.08 -2.94
CA ILE A 134 3.33 34.04 -4.02
C ILE A 134 3.21 35.41 -4.69
N TYR A 135 3.14 36.49 -3.91
CA TYR A 135 3.05 37.85 -4.45
C TYR A 135 4.32 38.23 -5.23
N THR A 136 5.50 37.98 -4.66
CA THR A 136 6.78 38.31 -5.33
C THR A 136 6.96 37.52 -6.62
N ALA A 137 6.64 36.24 -6.64
CA ALA A 137 6.71 35.42 -7.84
C ALA A 137 5.74 35.90 -8.92
N TYR A 138 4.51 36.26 -8.55
CA TYR A 138 3.51 36.85 -9.46
C TYR A 138 3.96 38.20 -10.01
N GLU A 139 4.42 39.12 -9.18
CA GLU A 139 4.83 40.47 -9.58
C GLU A 139 6.06 40.46 -10.48
N LYS A 140 7.05 39.62 -10.18
CA LYS A 140 8.27 39.50 -11.01
C LYS A 140 8.03 38.89 -12.38
N THR A 141 7.07 37.98 -12.50
CA THR A 141 6.83 37.25 -13.76
C THR A 141 5.62 37.76 -14.54
N GLY A 142 4.69 38.46 -13.89
CA GLY A 142 3.39 38.82 -14.46
C GLY A 142 2.48 37.60 -14.69
N LYS A 143 2.84 36.42 -14.19
CA LYS A 143 2.12 35.14 -14.39
C LYS A 143 1.64 34.56 -13.08
N GLN A 144 0.50 33.88 -13.14
CA GLN A 144 -0.01 33.15 -11.97
C GLN A 144 0.95 32.08 -11.51
N VAL A 145 1.00 31.84 -10.20
CA VAL A 145 1.95 30.97 -9.52
C VAL A 145 1.40 29.55 -9.43
N VAL A 146 2.25 28.56 -9.63
CA VAL A 146 1.99 27.13 -9.37
C VAL A 146 2.56 26.77 -8.02
N VAL A 147 1.78 26.10 -7.17
CA VAL A 147 2.21 25.61 -5.86
C VAL A 147 2.09 24.09 -5.83
N LEU A 148 3.21 23.42 -5.58
CA LEU A 148 3.29 21.95 -5.50
C LEU A 148 3.73 21.57 -4.08
N ILE A 149 2.95 20.71 -3.42
CA ILE A 149 3.20 20.27 -2.05
C ILE A 149 3.26 18.75 -2.03
N ASP A 150 4.44 18.21 -1.74
CA ASP A 150 4.65 16.78 -1.63
C ASP A 150 4.68 16.36 -0.16
N GLU A 151 4.13 15.15 0.11
CA GLU A 151 4.05 14.52 1.44
C GLU A 151 3.52 15.46 2.55
N TYR A 152 2.41 16.16 2.24
CA TYR A 152 1.81 17.17 3.13
C TYR A 152 1.49 16.65 4.53
N ASP A 153 1.28 15.35 4.67
CA ASP A 153 0.88 14.65 5.89
C ASP A 153 2.07 14.07 6.68
N ALA A 154 3.28 14.09 6.13
CA ALA A 154 4.46 13.53 6.80
C ALA A 154 4.69 14.06 8.22
N PRO A 155 4.60 15.39 8.50
CA PRO A 155 4.79 15.91 9.86
C PRO A 155 3.76 15.36 10.87
N MET A 156 2.55 15.08 10.40
CA MET A 156 1.46 14.61 11.26
C MET A 156 1.49 13.09 11.47
N LEU A 157 2.01 12.34 10.49
CA LEU A 157 2.17 10.89 10.61
C LEU A 157 3.21 10.50 11.66
N ASP A 158 4.24 11.32 11.86
CA ASP A 158 5.28 11.08 12.88
C ASP A 158 4.69 11.07 14.30
N VAL A 159 3.65 11.88 14.57
CA VAL A 159 3.02 12.04 15.88
C VAL A 159 1.57 11.52 15.92
N ALA A 160 1.15 10.74 14.94
CA ALA A 160 -0.24 10.30 14.83
C ALA A 160 -0.73 9.45 16.03
N HIS A 161 0.18 8.94 16.86
CA HIS A 161 -0.10 8.21 18.09
C HIS A 161 -0.22 9.12 19.34
N GLU A 162 0.17 10.40 19.24
CA GLU A 162 0.15 11.38 20.33
C GLU A 162 -0.84 12.51 20.02
N GLN A 163 -2.05 12.44 20.55
CA GLN A 163 -3.16 13.34 20.16
C GLN A 163 -2.84 14.82 20.38
N GLU A 164 -2.17 15.17 21.48
CA GLU A 164 -1.84 16.57 21.81
C GLU A 164 -0.83 17.16 20.80
N GLN A 165 0.20 16.38 20.45
CA GLN A 165 1.20 16.79 19.45
C GLN A 165 0.55 16.87 18.06
N LEU A 166 -0.28 15.88 17.71
CA LEU A 166 -1.00 15.86 16.44
C LEU A 166 -1.86 17.12 16.26
N ASP A 167 -2.57 17.55 17.30
CA ASP A 167 -3.41 18.75 17.26
C ASP A 167 -2.57 20.04 17.13
N ALA A 168 -1.42 20.09 17.81
CA ALA A 168 -0.50 21.21 17.71
C ALA A 168 0.11 21.34 16.29
N LEU A 169 0.66 20.24 15.75
CA LEU A 169 1.26 20.25 14.41
C LEU A 169 0.20 20.52 13.32
N ARG A 170 -0.99 20.00 13.47
CA ARG A 170 -2.11 20.28 12.56
C ARG A 170 -2.45 21.77 12.50
N ASN A 171 -2.49 22.46 13.63
CA ASN A 171 -2.75 23.89 13.68
C ASN A 171 -1.67 24.70 12.95
N ILE A 172 -0.40 24.32 13.08
CA ILE A 172 0.71 24.93 12.34
C ILE A 172 0.52 24.73 10.82
N MET A 173 0.25 23.50 10.40
CA MET A 173 0.03 23.19 8.98
C MET A 173 -1.19 23.91 8.41
N ARG A 174 -2.28 23.99 9.17
CA ARG A 174 -3.45 24.77 8.78
C ARG A 174 -3.11 26.26 8.55
N ASN A 175 -2.36 26.85 9.47
CA ASN A 175 -1.93 28.24 9.34
C ASN A 175 -1.00 28.40 8.12
N PHE A 176 -0.06 27.49 7.94
CA PHE A 176 0.88 27.49 6.80
C PHE A 176 0.16 27.46 5.44
N PHE A 177 -0.93 26.68 5.30
CA PHE A 177 -1.68 26.58 4.04
C PHE A 177 -2.76 27.66 3.85
N SER A 178 -3.07 28.47 4.85
CA SER A 178 -4.11 29.49 4.76
C SER A 178 -3.92 30.51 3.62
N PRO A 179 -2.69 30.91 3.21
CA PRO A 179 -2.46 31.80 2.08
C PRO A 179 -2.96 31.26 0.74
N LEU A 180 -3.07 29.95 0.57
CA LEU A 180 -3.53 29.37 -0.71
C LEU A 180 -4.95 29.82 -1.06
N LYS A 181 -5.81 30.09 -0.08
CA LYS A 181 -7.13 30.68 -0.31
C LYS A 181 -7.03 32.18 -0.59
N PHE A 182 -6.31 32.90 0.26
CA PHE A 182 -6.19 34.34 0.16
C PHE A 182 -5.56 34.79 -1.16
N CYS A 183 -4.59 34.02 -1.67
CA CYS A 183 -3.88 34.32 -2.91
C CYS A 183 -4.54 33.70 -4.16
N GLU A 184 -5.79 33.23 -4.09
CA GLU A 184 -6.46 32.46 -5.17
C GLU A 184 -6.34 33.15 -6.56
N ALA A 185 -6.53 34.44 -6.65
CA ALA A 185 -6.44 35.19 -7.89
C ALA A 185 -5.05 35.16 -8.55
N LYS A 186 -4.00 34.90 -7.75
CA LYS A 186 -2.60 34.83 -8.21
C LYS A 186 -2.14 33.40 -8.46
N LEU A 187 -2.97 32.38 -8.18
CA LEU A 187 -2.64 30.99 -8.36
C LEU A 187 -3.17 30.43 -9.68
N ARG A 188 -2.32 29.71 -10.39
CA ARG A 188 -2.64 28.95 -11.61
C ARG A 188 -3.07 27.54 -11.29
N PHE A 189 -2.33 26.88 -10.39
CA PHE A 189 -2.48 25.47 -10.09
C PHE A 189 -1.90 25.18 -8.70
N VAL A 190 -2.60 24.36 -7.92
CA VAL A 190 -2.15 23.89 -6.61
C VAL A 190 -2.34 22.38 -6.55
N PHE A 191 -1.29 21.65 -6.31
CA PHE A 191 -1.33 20.20 -6.19
C PHE A 191 -0.72 19.75 -4.87
N LEU A 192 -1.52 18.98 -4.11
CA LEU A 192 -1.10 18.43 -2.83
C LEU A 192 -1.13 16.90 -2.91
N THR A 193 -0.08 16.27 -2.38
CA THR A 193 -0.04 14.82 -2.31
C THR A 193 0.49 14.32 -0.97
N GLY A 194 0.02 13.13 -0.58
CA GLY A 194 0.39 12.45 0.66
C GLY A 194 -0.04 10.98 0.67
N ILE A 195 0.08 10.33 1.80
CA ILE A 195 -0.34 8.95 2.02
C ILE A 195 -1.78 8.95 2.52
N THR A 196 -2.05 9.72 3.57
CA THR A 196 -3.31 9.73 4.28
C THR A 196 -4.15 10.94 3.91
N LYS A 197 -5.45 10.83 4.15
CA LYS A 197 -6.40 11.92 4.03
C LYS A 197 -6.67 12.49 5.41
N PHE A 198 -6.13 13.65 5.71
CA PHE A 198 -6.55 14.42 6.89
C PHE A 198 -7.83 15.19 6.58
N SER A 199 -8.65 15.45 7.61
CA SER A 199 -9.92 16.16 7.43
C SER A 199 -9.70 17.52 6.78
N GLN A 200 -10.44 17.78 5.70
CA GLN A 200 -10.45 19.09 5.05
C GLN A 200 -10.75 20.21 6.06
N VAL A 201 -11.61 19.93 7.05
CA VAL A 201 -11.96 20.86 8.12
C VAL A 201 -10.76 21.16 9.03
N SER A 202 -9.79 20.25 9.14
CA SER A 202 -8.66 20.44 10.05
C SER A 202 -7.47 21.19 9.44
N ILE A 203 -7.19 20.99 8.15
CA ILE A 203 -6.02 21.61 7.48
C ILE A 203 -6.45 22.51 6.32
N PHE A 204 -7.44 22.08 5.56
CA PHE A 204 -7.90 22.76 4.34
C PHE A 204 -9.30 23.38 4.50
N SER A 205 -9.76 23.64 5.74
CA SER A 205 -11.08 24.25 5.98
C SER A 205 -11.31 25.56 5.20
N GLU A 206 -10.23 26.20 4.82
CA GLU A 206 -10.22 27.41 4.04
C GLU A 206 -10.35 27.14 2.53
N LEU A 207 -9.96 25.94 2.04
CA LEU A 207 -9.97 25.57 0.62
C LEU A 207 -11.23 24.75 0.28
N ASN A 208 -12.37 25.42 0.15
CA ASN A 208 -13.66 24.76 -0.10
C ASN A 208 -13.79 24.11 -1.50
N ASN A 209 -12.85 24.36 -2.40
CA ASN A 209 -12.86 23.96 -3.81
C ASN A 209 -11.71 23.01 -4.19
N ILE A 210 -11.17 22.24 -3.24
CA ILE A 210 -10.23 21.17 -3.54
C ILE A 210 -10.95 20.03 -4.27
N THR A 211 -10.45 19.66 -5.43
CA THR A 211 -10.86 18.47 -6.17
C THR A 211 -10.09 17.27 -5.65
N LEU A 212 -10.82 16.34 -5.02
CA LEU A 212 -10.28 15.07 -4.54
C LEU A 212 -10.22 14.08 -5.70
N ILE A 213 -9.02 13.74 -6.16
CA ILE A 213 -8.83 12.82 -7.29
C ILE A 213 -8.41 11.40 -6.87
N SER A 214 -8.31 11.15 -5.57
CA SER A 214 -7.83 9.85 -5.05
C SER A 214 -8.72 8.68 -5.45
N MET A 215 -10.05 8.87 -5.49
CA MET A 215 -11.03 7.86 -5.92
C MET A 215 -11.72 8.21 -7.23
N ASP A 216 -11.21 9.19 -7.96
CA ASP A 216 -11.72 9.56 -9.27
C ASP A 216 -11.26 8.53 -10.33
N LYS A 217 -12.23 7.96 -11.06
CA LYS A 217 -11.98 6.96 -12.10
C LYS A 217 -11.06 7.47 -13.22
N ASP A 218 -11.14 8.76 -13.53
CA ASP A 218 -10.38 9.39 -14.62
C ASP A 218 -8.91 9.60 -14.23
N TYR A 219 -8.57 9.48 -12.92
CA TYR A 219 -7.22 9.63 -12.37
C TYR A 219 -6.74 8.37 -11.62
N ALA A 220 -7.47 7.26 -11.70
CA ALA A 220 -7.11 6.03 -10.96
C ALA A 220 -5.74 5.47 -11.38
N GLY A 221 -5.36 5.61 -12.65
CA GLY A 221 -4.08 5.17 -13.20
C GLY A 221 -2.95 6.21 -13.17
N ILE A 222 -3.16 7.39 -12.56
CA ILE A 222 -2.17 8.49 -12.55
C ILE A 222 -0.86 8.11 -11.82
N CYS A 223 -0.97 7.23 -10.83
CA CYS A 223 0.14 6.60 -10.12
C CYS A 223 -0.01 5.07 -10.20
N GLY A 224 1.10 4.35 -10.13
CA GLY A 224 1.11 2.91 -10.37
C GLY A 224 1.39 2.58 -11.84
N ILE A 225 1.47 1.30 -12.18
CA ILE A 225 1.66 0.82 -13.54
C ILE A 225 0.46 -0.06 -13.89
N THR A 226 -0.27 0.26 -14.95
CA THR A 226 -1.41 -0.55 -15.41
C THR A 226 -0.92 -1.79 -16.16
N GLN A 227 -1.77 -2.80 -16.30
CA GLN A 227 -1.44 -3.96 -17.13
C GLN A 227 -1.17 -3.57 -18.58
N GLU A 228 -1.89 -2.61 -19.14
CA GLU A 228 -1.68 -2.12 -20.49
C GLU A 228 -0.29 -1.50 -20.64
N GLU A 229 0.12 -0.65 -19.71
CA GLU A 229 1.45 -0.05 -19.68
C GLU A 229 2.55 -1.11 -19.53
N LEU A 230 2.37 -2.09 -18.66
CA LEU A 230 3.28 -3.23 -18.53
C LEU A 230 3.46 -3.97 -19.87
N LEU A 231 2.35 -4.31 -20.52
CA LEU A 231 2.36 -5.09 -21.75
C LEU A 231 2.83 -4.31 -22.99
N THR A 232 2.74 -2.97 -22.97
CA THR A 232 3.14 -2.13 -24.10
C THR A 232 4.54 -1.55 -23.96
N GLN A 233 4.94 -1.17 -22.75
CA GLN A 233 6.18 -0.44 -22.50
C GLN A 233 7.30 -1.30 -21.90
N MET A 234 7.00 -2.52 -21.39
CA MET A 234 7.96 -3.37 -20.66
C MET A 234 8.05 -4.79 -21.25
N GLN A 235 7.86 -4.94 -22.55
CA GLN A 235 7.85 -6.26 -23.22
C GLN A 235 9.20 -7.00 -23.11
N GLU A 236 10.30 -6.29 -23.34
CA GLU A 236 11.64 -6.86 -23.26
C GLU A 236 11.99 -7.28 -21.82
N ASP A 237 11.51 -6.51 -20.83
CA ASP A 237 11.70 -6.80 -19.40
C ASP A 237 10.99 -8.11 -18.99
N ILE A 238 9.75 -8.29 -19.47
CA ILE A 238 8.99 -9.53 -19.24
C ILE A 238 9.74 -10.73 -19.86
N ASP A 239 10.24 -10.60 -21.09
CA ASP A 239 10.94 -11.68 -21.78
C ASP A 239 12.25 -12.05 -21.07
N MET A 240 13.00 -11.06 -20.57
CA MET A 240 14.21 -11.31 -19.78
C MET A 240 13.91 -11.99 -18.45
N LEU A 241 12.86 -11.57 -17.76
CA LEU A 241 12.44 -12.20 -16.51
C LEU A 241 12.00 -13.65 -16.77
N ALA A 242 11.26 -13.90 -17.87
CA ALA A 242 10.85 -15.24 -18.29
C ALA A 242 12.06 -16.15 -18.52
N GLN A 243 13.06 -15.65 -19.23
CA GLN A 243 14.30 -16.39 -19.46
C GLN A 243 15.06 -16.67 -18.15
N SER A 244 15.19 -15.68 -17.26
CA SER A 244 15.93 -15.85 -16.00
C SER A 244 15.26 -16.81 -15.02
N GLN A 245 13.93 -16.91 -15.07
CA GLN A 245 13.11 -17.73 -14.18
C GLN A 245 12.77 -19.11 -14.79
N ASP A 246 13.22 -19.42 -16.01
CA ASP A 246 12.85 -20.62 -16.77
C ASP A 246 11.32 -20.81 -16.86
N MET A 247 10.61 -19.72 -17.18
CA MET A 247 9.16 -19.66 -17.26
C MET A 247 8.70 -19.19 -18.64
N THR A 248 7.45 -19.51 -19.02
CA THR A 248 6.84 -18.88 -20.18
C THR A 248 6.47 -17.43 -19.89
N ARG A 249 6.32 -16.60 -20.93
CA ARG A 249 5.91 -15.21 -20.83
C ARG A 249 4.57 -15.06 -20.09
N GLU A 250 3.59 -15.91 -20.41
CA GLU A 250 2.27 -15.93 -19.80
C GLU A 250 2.33 -16.27 -18.31
N ALA A 251 3.18 -17.23 -17.94
CA ALA A 251 3.40 -17.62 -16.56
C ALA A 251 4.06 -16.49 -15.74
N VAL A 252 5.01 -15.76 -16.34
CA VAL A 252 5.61 -14.59 -15.71
C VAL A 252 4.59 -13.48 -15.50
N ILE A 253 3.78 -13.16 -16.52
CA ILE A 253 2.74 -12.13 -16.40
C ILE A 253 1.73 -12.51 -15.30
N ALA A 254 1.30 -13.76 -15.25
CA ALA A 254 0.40 -14.24 -14.19
C ALA A 254 1.03 -14.11 -12.81
N LYS A 255 2.31 -14.46 -12.67
CA LYS A 255 3.04 -14.37 -11.41
C LYS A 255 3.34 -12.91 -11.00
N LEU A 256 3.62 -12.02 -11.94
CA LEU A 256 3.73 -10.57 -11.68
C LEU A 256 2.43 -10.01 -11.13
N LYS A 257 1.28 -10.40 -11.74
CA LYS A 257 -0.04 -10.01 -11.24
C LYS A 257 -0.30 -10.52 -9.83
N GLU A 258 -0.06 -11.79 -9.58
CA GLU A 258 -0.23 -12.40 -8.25
C GLU A 258 0.58 -11.64 -7.17
N HIS A 259 1.83 -11.23 -7.51
CA HIS A 259 2.75 -10.66 -6.53
C HIS A 259 2.61 -9.16 -6.33
N TYR A 260 2.38 -8.37 -7.39
CA TYR A 260 2.55 -6.92 -7.35
C TYR A 260 1.38 -6.09 -7.86
N ASP A 261 0.38 -6.72 -8.52
CA ASP A 261 -0.81 -6.07 -9.05
C ASP A 261 -1.93 -5.99 -8.00
N GLY A 262 -3.11 -5.62 -8.46
CA GLY A 262 -4.36 -5.74 -7.72
C GLY A 262 -4.70 -4.54 -6.84
N TYR A 263 -3.94 -3.44 -6.90
CA TYR A 263 -4.37 -2.18 -6.30
C TYR A 263 -5.43 -1.51 -7.16
N HIS A 264 -6.56 -1.19 -6.56
CA HIS A 264 -7.73 -0.60 -7.22
C HIS A 264 -8.19 0.63 -6.45
N PHE A 265 -8.32 1.78 -7.12
CA PHE A 265 -8.51 3.06 -6.47
C PHE A 265 -9.84 3.76 -6.76
N ALA A 266 -10.71 3.19 -7.60
CA ALA A 266 -12.02 3.75 -7.90
C ALA A 266 -13.05 2.64 -8.10
N LYS A 267 -14.36 2.99 -8.14
CA LYS A 267 -15.45 2.01 -8.37
C LYS A 267 -15.30 1.22 -9.67
N VAL A 268 -14.77 1.88 -10.68
CA VAL A 268 -14.49 1.30 -12.00
C VAL A 268 -13.17 1.88 -12.47
N SER A 269 -12.13 1.10 -12.42
CA SER A 269 -10.79 1.51 -12.86
C SER A 269 -9.96 0.27 -13.20
N PRO A 270 -8.85 0.40 -13.94
CA PRO A 270 -7.89 -0.69 -14.02
C PRO A 270 -7.24 -0.94 -12.65
N ASP A 271 -6.82 -2.17 -12.42
CA ASP A 271 -5.85 -2.49 -11.39
C ASP A 271 -4.48 -1.92 -11.77
N VAL A 272 -3.68 -1.62 -10.76
CA VAL A 272 -2.32 -1.14 -10.98
C VAL A 272 -1.33 -1.90 -10.12
N PHE A 273 -0.16 -2.17 -10.72
CA PHE A 273 1.01 -2.68 -10.03
C PHE A 273 1.64 -1.61 -9.13
N ASN A 274 2.21 -2.04 -8.02
CA ASN A 274 3.14 -1.20 -7.27
C ASN A 274 4.41 -0.97 -8.10
N PRO A 275 4.76 0.26 -8.49
CA PRO A 275 5.91 0.51 -9.36
C PRO A 275 7.23 0.10 -8.73
N TYR A 276 7.39 0.33 -7.43
CA TYR A 276 8.64 0.02 -6.74
C TYR A 276 8.91 -1.48 -6.73
N SER A 277 7.93 -2.29 -6.35
CA SER A 277 8.07 -3.74 -6.30
C SER A 277 8.26 -4.34 -7.69
N LEU A 278 7.48 -3.88 -8.67
CA LEU A 278 7.59 -4.35 -10.06
C LEU A 278 8.96 -4.04 -10.67
N LEU A 279 9.47 -2.81 -10.51
CA LEU A 279 10.75 -2.41 -11.07
C LEU A 279 11.94 -3.11 -10.39
N ASN A 280 11.87 -3.35 -9.06
CA ASN A 280 12.89 -4.14 -8.37
C ASN A 280 12.89 -5.61 -8.85
N CYS A 281 11.70 -6.22 -9.04
CA CYS A 281 11.60 -7.56 -9.60
C CYS A 281 12.29 -7.68 -10.96
N PHE A 282 12.11 -6.71 -11.84
CA PHE A 282 12.79 -6.68 -13.13
C PHE A 282 14.30 -6.42 -12.99
N ALA A 283 14.71 -5.53 -12.10
CA ALA A 283 16.12 -5.20 -11.88
C ALA A 283 16.91 -6.40 -11.34
N GLU A 284 16.36 -7.08 -10.35
CA GLU A 284 16.98 -8.25 -9.71
C GLU A 284 16.71 -9.54 -10.48
N LYS A 285 15.74 -9.52 -11.41
CA LYS A 285 15.23 -10.69 -12.15
C LYS A 285 14.72 -11.81 -11.23
N GLU A 286 14.18 -11.42 -10.08
CA GLU A 286 13.66 -12.34 -9.06
C GLU A 286 12.32 -11.83 -8.51
N PHE A 287 11.47 -12.77 -8.08
CA PHE A 287 10.23 -12.47 -7.36
C PHE A 287 10.53 -12.38 -5.87
N GLY A 288 10.53 -11.16 -5.34
CA GLY A 288 10.83 -10.87 -3.94
C GLY A 288 9.74 -10.08 -3.24
N SER A 289 9.96 -9.81 -1.95
CA SER A 289 9.13 -8.88 -1.16
C SER A 289 9.90 -7.57 -1.00
N TYR A 290 9.61 -6.59 -1.84
CA TYR A 290 10.35 -5.34 -1.93
C TYR A 290 9.70 -4.20 -1.14
N TRP A 291 8.37 -4.19 -1.07
CA TRP A 291 7.64 -3.08 -0.44
C TRP A 291 7.95 -2.94 1.05
N PHE A 292 8.01 -4.06 1.77
CA PHE A 292 8.31 -4.09 3.20
C PHE A 292 9.79 -3.87 3.54
N SER A 293 10.72 -4.01 2.59
CA SER A 293 12.15 -3.79 2.81
C SER A 293 12.49 -2.36 3.27
N SER A 294 11.57 -1.43 3.10
CA SER A 294 11.75 -0.01 3.43
C SER A 294 11.28 0.42 4.82
N GLY A 295 10.85 -0.50 5.66
CA GLY A 295 10.48 -0.21 7.06
C GLY A 295 9.39 -1.10 7.63
N THR A 296 9.55 -1.47 8.89
CA THR A 296 8.56 -2.22 9.66
C THR A 296 7.31 -1.36 9.88
N PRO A 297 6.11 -1.89 9.74
CA PRO A 297 4.86 -1.16 9.92
C PRO A 297 4.53 -0.94 11.41
N THR A 298 5.49 -0.43 12.20
CA THR A 298 5.36 -0.28 13.66
C THR A 298 4.11 0.51 14.06
N TYR A 299 3.83 1.59 13.32
CA TYR A 299 2.63 2.39 13.55
C TYR A 299 1.36 1.58 13.27
N LEU A 300 1.31 0.81 12.19
CA LEU A 300 0.17 -0.06 11.89
C LEU A 300 -0.06 -1.08 13.00
N ILE A 301 0.98 -1.75 13.46
CA ILE A 301 0.89 -2.75 14.54
C ILE A 301 0.35 -2.10 15.81
N HIS A 302 0.86 -0.91 16.18
CA HIS A 302 0.34 -0.15 17.32
C HIS A 302 -1.16 0.15 17.16
N MET A 303 -1.59 0.53 15.97
CA MET A 303 -3.00 0.86 15.69
C MET A 303 -3.90 -0.38 15.64
N LEU A 304 -3.41 -1.54 15.13
CA LEU A 304 -4.13 -2.80 15.22
C LEU A 304 -4.43 -3.18 16.68
N ASN A 305 -3.42 -3.04 17.55
CA ASN A 305 -3.58 -3.28 18.98
C ASN A 305 -4.55 -2.27 19.64
N LYS A 306 -4.43 -0.98 19.30
CA LYS A 306 -5.31 0.08 19.84
C LYS A 306 -6.77 -0.12 19.48
N PHE A 307 -7.06 -0.62 18.27
CA PHE A 307 -8.42 -0.90 17.80
C PHE A 307 -8.85 -2.34 18.07
N GLU A 308 -8.01 -3.14 18.74
CA GLU A 308 -8.26 -4.55 19.07
C GLU A 308 -8.60 -5.42 17.85
N VAL A 309 -8.00 -5.10 16.68
CA VAL A 309 -8.26 -5.82 15.43
C VAL A 309 -7.38 -7.05 15.33
N LEU A 310 -8.02 -8.19 15.17
CA LEU A 310 -7.34 -9.47 15.03
C LEU A 310 -6.84 -9.68 13.57
N PRO A 311 -5.75 -10.44 13.36
CA PRO A 311 -5.22 -10.73 12.02
C PRO A 311 -6.26 -11.22 11.02
N ASN A 312 -7.18 -12.08 11.43
CA ASN A 312 -8.25 -12.62 10.58
C ASN A 312 -9.40 -11.63 10.31
N GLU A 313 -9.39 -10.47 10.94
CA GLU A 313 -10.39 -9.40 10.75
C GLU A 313 -9.90 -8.28 9.85
N ILE A 314 -8.60 -8.32 9.46
CA ILE A 314 -8.01 -7.28 8.60
C ILE A 314 -8.67 -7.28 7.23
N ALA A 315 -8.86 -8.46 6.65
CA ALA A 315 -9.43 -8.63 5.29
C ALA A 315 -9.90 -10.09 5.07
N PRO A 316 -10.94 -10.32 4.22
CA PRO A 316 -11.75 -9.30 3.54
C PRO A 316 -12.74 -8.59 4.47
N THR A 317 -13.13 -7.35 4.14
CA THR A 317 -14.12 -6.59 4.89
C THR A 317 -15.04 -5.79 3.96
N GLU A 318 -16.30 -5.61 4.34
CA GLU A 318 -17.24 -4.77 3.61
C GLU A 318 -17.36 -3.40 4.30
N ALA A 319 -17.35 -2.33 3.53
CA ALA A 319 -17.40 -0.97 4.05
C ALA A 319 -18.09 0.00 3.08
N LEU A 320 -18.73 1.03 3.63
CA LEU A 320 -19.12 2.21 2.86
C LEU A 320 -17.89 3.08 2.57
N GLU A 321 -17.92 3.86 1.48
CA GLU A 321 -16.84 4.80 1.12
C GLU A 321 -16.45 5.71 2.29
N SER A 322 -17.43 6.23 3.00
CA SER A 322 -17.23 7.08 4.18
C SER A 322 -16.51 6.40 5.35
N ALA A 323 -16.39 5.07 5.35
CA ALA A 323 -15.73 4.32 6.41
C ALA A 323 -14.24 4.07 6.13
N PHE A 324 -13.81 3.99 4.86
CA PHE A 324 -12.42 3.73 4.49
C PHE A 324 -11.72 4.93 3.82
N ASP A 325 -12.46 5.80 3.13
CA ASP A 325 -11.93 7.09 2.64
C ASP A 325 -12.11 8.22 3.68
N ALA A 326 -12.23 7.85 4.96
CA ALA A 326 -12.36 8.78 6.07
C ALA A 326 -11.01 9.41 6.45
N PRO A 327 -11.04 10.62 7.03
CA PRO A 327 -9.86 11.22 7.65
C PRO A 327 -9.27 10.34 8.77
N THR A 328 -7.96 10.13 8.74
CA THR A 328 -7.29 9.23 9.70
C THR A 328 -7.27 9.76 11.13
N GLU A 329 -7.35 11.07 11.35
CA GLU A 329 -7.40 11.65 12.71
C GLU A 329 -8.75 11.46 13.41
N LYS A 330 -9.80 11.10 12.68
CA LYS A 330 -11.17 10.89 13.20
C LYS A 330 -11.66 9.47 12.98
N MET A 331 -10.77 8.55 12.66
CA MET A 331 -11.14 7.18 12.40
C MET A 331 -11.70 6.49 13.64
N LYS A 332 -12.83 5.82 13.46
CA LYS A 332 -13.48 4.99 14.48
C LYS A 332 -13.06 3.52 14.38
N THR A 333 -12.50 3.14 13.26
CA THR A 333 -11.96 1.81 12.94
C THR A 333 -10.62 1.99 12.26
N ILE A 334 -9.83 0.94 12.17
CA ILE A 334 -8.52 0.97 11.50
C ILE A 334 -8.62 1.01 9.96
N THR A 335 -9.79 0.76 9.40
CA THR A 335 -10.01 0.59 7.95
C THR A 335 -9.47 1.75 7.10
N PRO A 336 -9.65 3.05 7.49
CA PRO A 336 -9.06 4.16 6.75
C PRO A 336 -7.54 4.08 6.65
N LEU A 337 -6.88 3.72 7.75
CA LEU A 337 -5.42 3.58 7.76
C LEU A 337 -4.96 2.42 6.87
N LEU A 338 -5.61 1.27 6.96
CA LEU A 338 -5.30 0.09 6.13
C LEU A 338 -5.44 0.39 4.64
N TYR A 339 -6.52 1.06 4.22
CA TYR A 339 -6.78 1.41 2.83
C TYR A 339 -5.80 2.46 2.31
N GLN A 340 -5.65 3.58 3.00
CA GLN A 340 -4.83 4.70 2.55
C GLN A 340 -3.34 4.36 2.55
N SER A 341 -2.90 3.52 3.49
CA SER A 341 -1.52 3.02 3.53
C SER A 341 -1.25 1.87 2.53
N GLY A 342 -2.29 1.29 1.91
CA GLY A 342 -2.15 0.27 0.87
C GLY A 342 -2.05 -1.17 1.37
N TYR A 343 -2.43 -1.44 2.62
CA TYR A 343 -2.53 -2.81 3.13
C TYR A 343 -3.79 -3.52 2.64
N VAL A 344 -4.86 -2.77 2.42
CA VAL A 344 -6.08 -3.24 1.73
C VAL A 344 -6.42 -2.31 0.58
N THR A 345 -7.18 -2.83 -0.37
CA THR A 345 -7.64 -2.11 -1.56
C THR A 345 -9.08 -2.50 -1.90
N ILE A 346 -9.71 -1.76 -2.79
CA ILE A 346 -11.03 -2.11 -3.32
C ILE A 346 -10.88 -3.37 -4.18
N LYS A 347 -11.73 -4.39 -3.96
CA LYS A 347 -11.82 -5.59 -4.82
C LYS A 347 -13.14 -5.70 -5.53
N ASP A 348 -14.21 -5.20 -4.93
CA ASP A 348 -15.53 -5.20 -5.55
C ASP A 348 -16.37 -4.03 -5.05
N TYR A 349 -17.41 -3.69 -5.80
CA TYR A 349 -18.40 -2.68 -5.44
C TYR A 349 -19.80 -3.15 -5.80
N ASN A 350 -20.65 -3.30 -4.80
CA ASN A 350 -22.05 -3.64 -4.98
C ASN A 350 -22.90 -2.37 -5.18
N LYS A 351 -23.48 -2.21 -6.38
CA LYS A 351 -24.27 -1.02 -6.74
C LYS A 351 -25.57 -0.89 -5.95
N ASP A 352 -26.17 -2.01 -5.55
CA ASP A 352 -27.47 -2.03 -4.87
C ASP A 352 -27.34 -1.62 -3.40
N THR A 353 -26.28 -2.11 -2.72
CA THR A 353 -26.01 -1.82 -1.31
C THR A 353 -25.04 -0.65 -1.11
N GLN A 354 -24.36 -0.20 -2.16
CA GLN A 354 -23.27 0.78 -2.14
C GLN A 354 -22.07 0.36 -1.26
N LEU A 355 -21.95 -0.94 -0.99
CA LEU A 355 -20.84 -1.49 -0.23
C LEU A 355 -19.65 -1.81 -1.15
N TYR A 356 -18.48 -1.51 -0.64
CA TYR A 356 -17.19 -1.93 -1.22
C TYR A 356 -16.70 -3.15 -0.46
N THR A 357 -16.18 -4.12 -1.18
CA THR A 357 -15.38 -5.20 -0.60
C THR A 357 -13.92 -4.77 -0.64
N LEU A 358 -13.30 -4.71 0.52
CA LEU A 358 -11.87 -4.43 0.68
C LEU A 358 -11.14 -5.72 0.99
N ASP A 359 -10.01 -5.96 0.33
CA ASP A 359 -9.12 -7.09 0.62
C ASP A 359 -7.65 -6.70 0.38
N ILE A 360 -6.74 -7.55 0.81
CA ILE A 360 -5.30 -7.38 0.60
C ILE A 360 -5.02 -7.40 -0.91
N PRO A 361 -4.25 -6.42 -1.44
CA PRO A 361 -4.10 -6.26 -2.89
C PRO A 361 -3.48 -7.47 -3.57
N ASN A 362 -2.42 -8.03 -3.00
CA ASN A 362 -1.61 -9.05 -3.64
C ASN A 362 -0.82 -9.90 -2.63
N LYS A 363 -0.08 -10.86 -3.15
CA LYS A 363 0.72 -11.81 -2.38
C LYS A 363 1.85 -11.15 -1.60
N GLU A 364 2.55 -10.18 -2.20
CA GLU A 364 3.63 -9.45 -1.52
C GLU A 364 3.14 -8.82 -0.23
N ILE A 365 2.02 -8.09 -0.31
CA ILE A 365 1.45 -7.40 0.85
C ILE A 365 0.91 -8.41 1.86
N ARG A 366 0.27 -9.48 1.40
CA ARG A 366 -0.25 -10.54 2.29
C ARG A 366 0.88 -11.18 3.10
N VAL A 367 1.91 -11.66 2.42
CA VAL A 367 3.04 -12.32 3.09
C VAL A 367 3.78 -11.34 4.00
N GLY A 368 4.11 -10.15 3.51
CA GLY A 368 4.85 -9.16 4.29
C GLY A 368 4.08 -8.65 5.52
N LEU A 369 2.76 -8.44 5.41
CA LEU A 369 1.94 -8.03 6.54
C LEU A 369 1.93 -9.10 7.64
N PHE A 370 1.64 -10.35 7.29
CA PHE A 370 1.54 -11.43 8.28
C PHE A 370 2.90 -11.85 8.85
N ASP A 371 3.98 -11.76 8.07
CA ASP A 371 5.34 -11.96 8.57
C ASP A 371 5.72 -10.92 9.63
N ASN A 372 5.34 -9.65 9.43
CA ASN A 372 5.54 -8.60 10.42
C ASN A 372 4.58 -8.68 11.63
N LEU A 373 3.45 -9.36 11.51
CA LEU A 373 2.53 -9.60 12.62
C LEU A 373 2.94 -10.78 13.50
N LEU A 374 3.60 -11.79 12.96
CA LEU A 374 3.99 -13.00 13.69
C LEU A 374 4.75 -12.72 15.00
N PRO A 375 5.74 -11.78 15.05
CA PRO A 375 6.46 -11.45 16.29
C PRO A 375 5.59 -10.89 17.43
N ASN A 376 4.36 -10.46 17.16
CA ASN A 376 3.43 -10.01 18.20
C ASN A 376 2.67 -11.15 18.87
N TYR A 377 2.75 -12.35 18.29
CA TYR A 377 2.08 -13.57 18.77
C TYR A 377 3.04 -14.59 19.33
N VAL A 378 4.34 -14.46 19.04
CA VAL A 378 5.41 -15.33 19.54
C VAL A 378 6.61 -14.49 19.96
N ASP A 379 7.47 -14.99 20.82
CA ASP A 379 8.72 -14.27 21.14
C ASP A 379 9.67 -14.18 19.94
N GLY A 380 10.65 -13.26 19.99
CA GLY A 380 11.51 -12.99 18.85
C GLY A 380 12.33 -14.18 18.33
N LYS A 381 12.69 -15.14 19.19
CA LYS A 381 13.38 -16.37 18.78
C LYS A 381 12.40 -17.32 18.08
N SER A 382 11.22 -17.50 18.66
CA SER A 382 10.14 -18.32 18.08
C SER A 382 9.64 -17.73 16.76
N ALA A 383 9.60 -16.40 16.59
CA ALA A 383 9.23 -15.77 15.32
C ALA A 383 10.23 -16.10 14.19
N GLN A 384 11.54 -16.03 14.46
CA GLN A 384 12.55 -16.41 13.47
C GLN A 384 12.48 -17.92 13.15
N GLN A 385 12.23 -18.77 14.14
CA GLN A 385 12.03 -20.19 13.98
C GLN A 385 10.74 -20.50 13.20
N GLY A 386 9.70 -19.69 13.39
CA GLY A 386 8.42 -19.78 12.67
C GLY A 386 8.59 -19.68 11.15
N GLY A 387 9.32 -18.71 10.65
CA GLY A 387 9.60 -18.60 9.22
C GLY A 387 10.29 -19.85 8.63
N VAL A 388 11.28 -20.39 9.35
CA VAL A 388 11.95 -21.63 8.95
C VAL A 388 11.00 -22.83 8.98
N THR A 389 10.16 -22.93 10.01
CA THR A 389 9.16 -23.98 10.15
C THR A 389 8.15 -23.93 9.01
N ILE A 390 7.61 -22.76 8.69
CA ILE A 390 6.66 -22.57 7.59
C ILE A 390 7.29 -22.98 6.24
N ALA A 391 8.55 -22.60 5.99
CA ALA A 391 9.26 -22.99 4.78
C ALA A 391 9.44 -24.53 4.66
N LYS A 392 9.79 -25.18 5.77
CA LYS A 392 9.90 -26.66 5.83
C LYS A 392 8.54 -27.34 5.67
N MET A 393 7.50 -26.82 6.31
CA MET A 393 6.12 -27.31 6.13
C MET A 393 5.70 -27.25 4.66
N ALA A 394 5.91 -26.11 4.00
CA ALA A 394 5.60 -25.96 2.57
C ALA A 394 6.36 -26.99 1.72
N SER A 395 7.61 -27.30 2.06
CA SER A 395 8.40 -28.32 1.36
C SER A 395 7.82 -29.74 1.57
N LEU A 396 7.41 -30.08 2.79
CA LEU A 396 6.78 -31.37 3.11
C LEU A 396 5.43 -31.51 2.37
N ILE A 397 4.60 -30.47 2.41
CA ILE A 397 3.31 -30.45 1.70
C ILE A 397 3.47 -30.67 0.20
N ARG A 398 4.47 -30.04 -0.44
CA ARG A 398 4.78 -30.29 -1.86
C ARG A 398 5.20 -31.71 -2.16
N LYS A 399 5.78 -32.40 -1.17
CA LYS A 399 6.16 -33.82 -1.26
C LYS A 399 5.02 -34.76 -0.89
N GLN A 400 3.80 -34.23 -0.70
CA GLN A 400 2.61 -34.97 -0.25
C GLN A 400 2.75 -35.57 1.16
N ASP A 401 3.67 -35.04 1.97
CA ASP A 401 3.89 -35.43 3.37
C ASP A 401 3.18 -34.45 4.30
N MET A 402 1.86 -34.52 4.34
CA MET A 402 1.03 -33.70 5.22
C MET A 402 1.21 -34.09 6.69
N ASP A 403 1.44 -35.37 6.96
CA ASP A 403 1.67 -35.87 8.31
C ASP A 403 2.95 -35.29 8.93
N GLY A 404 4.06 -35.34 8.19
CA GLY A 404 5.30 -34.69 8.58
C GLY A 404 5.19 -33.17 8.74
N ALA A 405 4.36 -32.51 7.91
CA ALA A 405 4.13 -31.07 8.03
C ALA A 405 3.37 -30.72 9.33
N LEU A 406 2.37 -31.51 9.71
CA LEU A 406 1.61 -31.32 10.95
C LEU A 406 2.44 -31.66 12.19
N GLN A 407 3.28 -32.70 12.12
CA GLN A 407 4.22 -33.02 13.21
C GLN A 407 5.20 -31.85 13.43
N LEU A 408 5.75 -31.27 12.35
CA LEU A 408 6.65 -30.13 12.46
C LEU A 408 5.96 -28.90 13.06
N LEU A 409 4.68 -28.71 12.75
CA LEU A 409 3.88 -27.64 13.33
C LEU A 409 3.61 -27.86 14.82
N GLN A 410 3.30 -29.11 15.20
CA GLN A 410 3.14 -29.50 16.61
C GLN A 410 4.43 -29.22 17.39
N ASP A 411 5.58 -29.72 16.89
CA ASP A 411 6.88 -29.49 17.50
C ASP A 411 7.20 -28.01 17.69
N TYR A 412 6.84 -27.18 16.68
CA TYR A 412 7.02 -25.73 16.75
C TYR A 412 6.19 -25.10 17.88
N PHE A 413 4.93 -25.46 18.01
CA PHE A 413 4.07 -24.95 19.09
C PHE A 413 4.59 -25.31 20.47
N GLU A 414 5.19 -26.50 20.64
CA GLU A 414 5.81 -26.94 21.91
C GLU A 414 7.05 -26.11 22.28
N THR A 415 7.68 -25.42 21.30
CA THR A 415 8.83 -24.52 21.57
C THR A 415 8.40 -23.13 22.02
N ILE A 416 7.13 -22.75 21.84
CA ILE A 416 6.63 -21.42 22.19
C ILE A 416 6.40 -21.37 23.72
N PRO A 417 7.07 -20.45 24.45
CA PRO A 417 6.85 -20.30 25.86
C PRO A 417 5.38 -19.98 26.18
N TYR A 418 4.85 -20.57 27.23
CA TYR A 418 3.50 -20.30 27.69
C TYR A 418 3.35 -18.82 28.05
N CYS A 419 2.67 -18.05 27.20
CA CYS A 419 2.43 -16.64 27.45
C CYS A 419 1.24 -16.50 28.41
N HIS A 420 1.42 -15.74 29.51
CA HIS A 420 0.37 -15.38 30.47
C HIS A 420 -0.64 -14.37 29.87
N VAL A 421 -1.19 -14.65 28.69
CA VAL A 421 -2.20 -13.80 28.06
C VAL A 421 -3.58 -14.28 28.52
N THR A 422 -4.41 -13.38 28.93
CA THR A 422 -5.73 -13.64 29.56
C THR A 422 -6.77 -14.32 28.65
N ASN A 423 -6.50 -14.45 27.34
CA ASN A 423 -7.38 -15.13 26.38
C ASN A 423 -6.58 -16.09 25.48
N HIS A 424 -6.19 -17.23 26.02
CA HIS A 424 -5.33 -18.21 25.35
C HIS A 424 -5.94 -18.77 24.05
N GLU A 425 -7.26 -19.02 24.03
CA GLU A 425 -7.93 -19.68 22.92
C GLU A 425 -7.88 -18.80 21.65
N GLY A 426 -8.21 -17.52 21.78
CA GLY A 426 -8.16 -16.56 20.66
C GLY A 426 -6.74 -16.33 20.13
N HIS A 427 -5.75 -16.28 21.02
CA HIS A 427 -4.36 -16.06 20.66
C HIS A 427 -3.81 -17.17 19.73
N TYR A 428 -4.00 -18.44 20.10
CA TYR A 428 -3.55 -19.58 19.28
C TYR A 428 -4.28 -19.67 17.95
N GLN A 429 -5.57 -19.31 17.90
CA GLN A 429 -6.30 -19.21 16.63
C GLN A 429 -5.66 -18.20 15.68
N GLN A 430 -5.30 -17.03 16.18
CA GLN A 430 -4.67 -16.00 15.36
C GLN A 430 -3.27 -16.42 14.90
N MET A 431 -2.51 -17.05 15.74
CA MET A 431 -1.18 -17.57 15.40
C MET A 431 -1.27 -18.64 14.29
N LEU A 432 -2.19 -19.58 14.40
CA LEU A 432 -2.47 -20.55 13.34
C LEU A 432 -2.89 -19.87 12.03
N TYR A 433 -3.78 -18.89 12.12
CA TYR A 433 -4.20 -18.11 10.96
C TYR A 433 -3.02 -17.45 10.26
N ILE A 434 -2.11 -16.81 11.02
CA ILE A 434 -0.89 -16.20 10.49
C ILE A 434 0.00 -17.25 9.82
N ILE A 435 0.31 -18.35 10.50
CA ILE A 435 1.19 -19.40 9.98
C ILE A 435 0.66 -19.97 8.68
N PHE A 436 -0.63 -20.31 8.64
CA PHE A 436 -1.24 -20.85 7.44
C PHE A 436 -1.32 -19.81 6.30
N THR A 437 -1.61 -18.56 6.62
CA THR A 437 -1.56 -17.47 5.62
C THR A 437 -0.17 -17.33 5.03
N LEU A 438 0.88 -17.44 5.83
CA LEU A 438 2.28 -17.35 5.36
C LEU A 438 2.70 -18.49 4.44
N LEU A 439 2.02 -19.66 4.46
CA LEU A 439 2.25 -20.72 3.47
C LEU A 439 2.02 -20.24 2.01
N THR A 440 1.21 -19.20 1.79
CA THR A 440 1.03 -18.60 0.46
C THR A 440 2.35 -18.06 -0.13
N GLY A 441 3.28 -17.64 0.74
CA GLY A 441 4.61 -17.20 0.32
C GLY A 441 5.42 -18.28 -0.42
N PHE A 442 5.06 -19.55 -0.25
CA PHE A 442 5.80 -20.70 -0.78
C PHE A 442 5.12 -21.37 -1.99
N VAL A 443 4.40 -20.62 -2.82
CA VAL A 443 3.72 -21.14 -4.04
C VAL A 443 2.65 -22.19 -3.70
N LEU A 444 1.95 -21.97 -2.62
CA LEU A 444 0.75 -22.72 -2.24
C LEU A 444 -0.43 -21.75 -2.27
N ASP A 445 -1.49 -22.11 -2.98
CA ASP A 445 -2.74 -21.35 -2.89
C ASP A 445 -3.43 -21.74 -1.60
N VAL A 446 -3.56 -20.80 -0.68
CA VAL A 446 -4.20 -21.02 0.63
C VAL A 446 -5.38 -20.08 0.76
N GLU A 447 -6.56 -20.63 0.85
CA GLU A 447 -7.78 -19.91 1.17
C GLU A 447 -8.16 -20.24 2.61
N VAL A 448 -8.09 -19.25 3.51
CA VAL A 448 -8.39 -19.43 4.94
C VAL A 448 -9.69 -18.72 5.26
N HIS A 449 -10.70 -19.46 5.66
CA HIS A 449 -12.00 -18.94 6.08
C HIS A 449 -12.14 -19.05 7.59
N THR A 450 -12.45 -17.96 8.27
CA THR A 450 -12.68 -17.94 9.73
C THR A 450 -14.07 -17.44 10.09
N PRO A 451 -15.13 -18.25 9.99
CA PRO A 451 -16.35 -17.94 10.73
C PRO A 451 -16.14 -18.31 12.20
N ARG A 452 -16.68 -17.53 13.11
CA ARG A 452 -16.54 -17.61 14.58
C ARG A 452 -16.21 -19.03 15.12
N GLY A 453 -14.97 -19.22 15.57
CA GLY A 453 -14.51 -20.47 16.23
C GLY A 453 -14.08 -21.61 15.28
N ARG A 454 -13.80 -21.34 14.00
CA ARG A 454 -13.35 -22.31 13.00
C ARG A 454 -12.26 -21.71 12.12
N VAL A 455 -11.31 -22.53 11.74
CA VAL A 455 -10.38 -22.22 10.65
C VAL A 455 -10.61 -23.29 9.60
N ASP A 456 -11.38 -22.96 8.57
CA ASP A 456 -11.53 -23.80 7.39
C ASP A 456 -10.50 -23.35 6.37
N MET A 457 -9.70 -24.24 5.84
CA MET A 457 -8.62 -23.90 4.92
C MET A 457 -8.66 -24.81 3.71
N VAL A 458 -8.49 -24.22 2.55
CA VAL A 458 -8.22 -24.92 1.30
C VAL A 458 -6.79 -24.65 0.91
N LEU A 459 -6.01 -25.71 0.76
CA LEU A 459 -4.61 -25.62 0.34
C LEU A 459 -4.47 -26.33 -0.99
N LEU A 460 -4.10 -25.57 -2.02
CA LEU A 460 -3.92 -26.08 -3.36
C LEU A 460 -2.43 -26.13 -3.70
N THR A 461 -1.95 -27.32 -4.04
CA THR A 461 -0.61 -27.53 -4.58
C THR A 461 -0.66 -27.78 -6.08
N GLN A 462 0.48 -27.96 -6.73
CA GLN A 462 0.52 -28.36 -8.15
C GLN A 462 -0.19 -29.69 -8.40
N THR A 463 -0.13 -30.64 -7.45
CA THR A 463 -0.60 -32.02 -7.61
C THR A 463 -1.85 -32.34 -6.82
N ASP A 464 -2.10 -31.68 -5.70
CA ASP A 464 -3.12 -32.06 -4.73
C ASP A 464 -3.92 -30.88 -4.21
N LEU A 465 -5.11 -31.17 -3.68
CA LEU A 465 -5.94 -30.24 -2.93
C LEU A 465 -6.18 -30.81 -1.53
N TYR A 466 -5.86 -30.01 -0.50
CA TYR A 466 -6.12 -30.35 0.89
C TYR A 466 -7.24 -29.48 1.44
N LEU A 467 -8.25 -30.13 2.04
CA LEU A 467 -9.31 -29.48 2.81
C LEU A 467 -9.01 -29.69 4.28
N ILE A 468 -8.74 -28.60 4.98
CA ILE A 468 -8.32 -28.64 6.38
C ILE A 468 -9.39 -28.00 7.25
N GLU A 469 -9.87 -28.73 8.24
CA GLU A 469 -10.80 -28.26 9.26
C GLU A 469 -10.12 -28.30 10.62
N LEU A 470 -10.11 -27.18 11.34
CA LEU A 470 -9.57 -27.07 12.68
C LEU A 470 -10.68 -27.13 13.73
N LYS A 471 -10.49 -27.91 14.77
CA LYS A 471 -11.28 -27.86 15.99
C LYS A 471 -10.42 -27.44 17.15
N LEU A 472 -10.99 -26.64 18.04
CA LEU A 472 -10.37 -26.20 19.27
C LEU A 472 -11.02 -26.94 20.44
N ASN A 473 -10.20 -27.59 21.30
CA ASN A 473 -10.66 -28.31 22.49
C ASN A 473 -11.76 -29.37 22.23
N LYS A 474 -11.70 -30.08 21.07
CA LYS A 474 -12.67 -31.12 20.72
C LYS A 474 -11.99 -32.43 20.32
N SER A 475 -11.99 -32.78 19.03
CA SER A 475 -11.26 -33.92 18.47
C SER A 475 -11.11 -33.78 16.95
N ALA A 476 -10.09 -34.42 16.38
CA ALA A 476 -9.91 -34.53 14.93
C ALA A 476 -11.09 -35.24 14.24
N GLN A 477 -11.71 -36.23 14.93
CA GLN A 477 -12.95 -36.87 14.45
C GLN A 477 -14.11 -35.90 14.32
N ALA A 478 -14.21 -34.88 15.20
CA ALA A 478 -15.26 -33.86 15.08
C ALA A 478 -15.04 -32.98 13.87
N ALA A 479 -13.78 -32.68 13.53
CA ALA A 479 -13.42 -31.97 12.30
C ALA A 479 -13.81 -32.79 11.06
N MET A 480 -13.41 -34.04 11.00
CA MET A 480 -13.73 -34.96 9.90
C MET A 480 -15.25 -35.15 9.71
N ARG A 481 -15.99 -35.36 10.81
CA ARG A 481 -17.46 -35.45 10.76
C ARG A 481 -18.09 -34.20 10.14
N GLN A 482 -17.61 -33.02 10.49
CA GLN A 482 -18.14 -31.76 9.94
C GLN A 482 -17.86 -31.62 8.44
N MET A 483 -16.64 -31.93 7.98
CA MET A 483 -16.31 -31.92 6.55
C MET A 483 -17.18 -32.89 5.75
N ASN A 484 -17.44 -34.08 6.30
CA ASN A 484 -18.26 -35.11 5.67
C ASN A 484 -19.75 -34.70 5.62
N LEU A 485 -20.32 -34.15 6.70
CA LEU A 485 -21.70 -33.68 6.76
C LEU A 485 -21.98 -32.55 5.77
N LYS A 486 -21.05 -31.61 5.61
CA LYS A 486 -21.19 -30.46 4.71
C LYS A 486 -20.76 -30.76 3.28
N ASN A 487 -20.26 -31.96 2.97
CA ASN A 487 -19.80 -32.38 1.64
C ASN A 487 -18.84 -31.37 0.97
N TYR A 488 -17.91 -30.80 1.72
CA TYR A 488 -16.98 -29.77 1.21
C TYR A 488 -16.24 -30.21 -0.05
N HIS A 489 -15.84 -31.48 -0.16
CA HIS A 489 -15.13 -32.02 -1.31
C HIS A 489 -15.89 -31.83 -2.62
N LYS A 490 -17.24 -31.84 -2.61
CA LYS A 490 -18.06 -31.69 -3.83
C LYS A 490 -17.88 -30.34 -4.55
N ARG A 491 -17.48 -29.30 -3.81
CA ARG A 491 -17.21 -27.98 -4.37
C ARG A 491 -15.95 -27.97 -5.23
N PHE A 492 -15.03 -28.88 -4.97
CA PHE A 492 -13.70 -28.88 -5.60
C PHE A 492 -13.47 -30.04 -6.55
N VAL A 493 -14.46 -30.89 -6.82
CA VAL A 493 -14.36 -32.03 -7.76
C VAL A 493 -13.91 -31.58 -9.15
N LEU A 494 -14.30 -30.38 -9.58
CA LEU A 494 -13.96 -29.84 -10.90
C LEU A 494 -12.51 -29.35 -11.00
N CYS A 495 -11.74 -29.29 -9.90
CA CYS A 495 -10.32 -28.86 -9.98
C CYS A 495 -9.40 -29.92 -10.60
N GLY A 496 -9.91 -31.18 -10.77
CA GLY A 496 -9.17 -32.25 -11.43
C GLY A 496 -7.98 -32.82 -10.62
N LYS A 497 -7.84 -32.43 -9.35
CA LYS A 497 -6.77 -32.90 -8.47
C LYS A 497 -7.28 -33.85 -7.39
N PRO A 498 -6.45 -34.80 -6.90
CA PRO A 498 -6.76 -35.57 -5.72
C PRO A 498 -7.10 -34.68 -4.54
N ILE A 499 -8.18 -35.00 -3.82
CA ILE A 499 -8.62 -34.26 -2.65
C ILE A 499 -8.29 -35.06 -1.41
N THR A 500 -7.61 -34.44 -0.46
CA THR A 500 -7.28 -35.00 0.85
C THR A 500 -7.95 -34.14 1.94
N LYS A 501 -8.69 -34.78 2.84
CA LYS A 501 -9.28 -34.14 4.01
C LYS A 501 -8.34 -34.26 5.21
N VAL A 502 -8.18 -33.17 5.94
CA VAL A 502 -7.32 -33.09 7.13
C VAL A 502 -8.13 -32.48 8.28
N GLY A 503 -8.44 -33.28 9.28
CA GLY A 503 -9.07 -32.80 10.51
C GLY A 503 -8.00 -32.59 11.57
N ILE A 504 -7.93 -31.42 12.17
CA ILE A 504 -6.95 -31.05 13.20
C ILE A 504 -7.69 -30.65 14.47
N ASN A 505 -7.21 -31.18 15.63
CA ASN A 505 -7.65 -30.75 16.94
C ASN A 505 -6.51 -30.01 17.65
N PHE A 506 -6.75 -28.79 18.03
CA PHE A 506 -5.83 -27.97 18.81
C PHE A 506 -6.31 -27.91 20.28
N ASP A 507 -5.42 -28.14 21.23
CA ASP A 507 -5.69 -28.04 22.66
C ASP A 507 -5.12 -26.71 23.19
N SER A 508 -6.01 -25.81 23.59
CA SER A 508 -5.62 -24.49 24.12
C SER A 508 -4.99 -24.59 25.53
N THR A 509 -5.16 -25.70 26.24
CA THR A 509 -4.56 -25.89 27.57
C THR A 509 -3.08 -26.24 27.46
N THR A 510 -2.69 -26.97 26.44
CA THR A 510 -1.28 -27.31 26.13
C THR A 510 -0.65 -26.35 25.16
N GLY A 511 -1.47 -25.54 24.45
CA GLY A 511 -0.99 -24.61 23.43
C GLY A 511 -0.45 -25.27 22.16
N SER A 512 -0.87 -26.52 21.89
CA SER A 512 -0.33 -27.34 20.79
C SER A 512 -1.41 -28.12 20.05
N ILE A 513 -1.05 -28.73 18.93
CA ILE A 513 -1.89 -29.69 18.21
C ILE A 513 -1.94 -30.98 19.04
N HIS A 514 -3.14 -31.43 19.37
CA HIS A 514 -3.34 -32.65 20.16
C HIS A 514 -3.38 -33.91 19.28
N ASP A 515 -4.19 -33.88 18.21
CA ASP A 515 -4.37 -34.97 17.28
C ASP A 515 -4.82 -34.47 15.89
N TRP A 516 -4.57 -35.26 14.84
CA TRP A 516 -5.08 -35.03 13.51
C TRP A 516 -5.45 -36.33 12.80
N ILE A 517 -6.30 -36.20 11.77
CA ILE A 517 -6.71 -37.30 10.89
C ILE A 517 -6.58 -36.83 9.44
N ILE A 518 -5.96 -37.68 8.61
CA ILE A 518 -5.79 -37.46 7.18
C ILE A 518 -6.51 -38.56 6.42
N GLU A 519 -7.45 -38.18 5.52
CA GLU A 519 -8.21 -39.13 4.71
C GLU A 519 -8.28 -38.65 3.27
N LYS A 520 -8.10 -39.54 2.29
CA LYS A 520 -8.40 -39.26 0.89
C LYS A 520 -9.92 -39.16 0.70
N ALA A 521 -10.38 -38.14 -0.05
CA ALA A 521 -11.80 -37.89 -0.27
C ALA A 521 -12.38 -38.72 -1.40
#